data_74889b46b62a00b67cbc4cee54986d2c
#
_entry.id   74889b46b62a00b67cbc4cee54986d2c
#
_cell.length_a   1.000
_cell.length_b   1.000
_cell.length_c   1.000
_cell.angle_alpha   90.00
_cell.angle_beta   90.00
_cell.angle_gamma   90.00
#
_symmetry.space_group_name_H-M   'P 1'
#
loop_
_entity.id
_entity.type
_entity.pdbx_description
1 polymer ?
#
loop_
_entity_poly.entity_id
_entity_poly.type
_entity_poly.pdbx_seq_one_letter_code
_entity_poly.pdbx_strand_id
1 'polypeptide(L)'
;AGRPIEGFTLEKGWESFVGAGPIPMRHGLTVGELALYFKAHYKMDLSLKVIKMKGYQISKKPSYGWDPQLTWINPSPNAANLNMARAYAGTVLIEGTNLSEGRGTKRALELVGAS
;
A
#
# COMPACT_ATOMS: atom_id res chain seq x y z
N ALA A 1 -2.85 2.50 -6.49
CA ALA A 1 -2.25 1.73 -7.58
C ALA A 1 -1.30 2.62 -8.37
N GLY A 2 -0.25 2.06 -8.91
CA GLY A 2 0.75 2.81 -9.65
C GLY A 2 1.91 1.94 -10.10
N ARG A 3 2.91 2.57 -10.66
CA ARG A 3 4.19 1.97 -11.04
C ARG A 3 5.31 2.70 -10.31
N PRO A 4 6.43 2.09 -10.01
CA PRO A 4 6.88 0.71 -10.23
C PRO A 4 6.33 -0.27 -9.18
N ILE A 5 6.60 -1.57 -9.41
CA ILE A 5 6.49 -2.62 -8.42
C ILE A 5 7.85 -2.69 -7.72
N GLU A 6 7.86 -2.67 -6.38
CA GLU A 6 9.10 -2.62 -5.59
C GLU A 6 8.98 -3.45 -4.32
N GLY A 7 10.09 -4.05 -3.93
CA GLY A 7 10.21 -4.91 -2.76
C GLY A 7 10.25 -6.39 -3.11
N PHE A 8 10.62 -7.21 -2.13
CA PHE A 8 10.58 -8.66 -2.23
C PHE A 8 9.16 -9.18 -2.02
N THR A 9 8.86 -10.32 -2.61
CA THR A 9 7.63 -11.06 -2.28
C THR A 9 7.78 -11.74 -0.93
N LEU A 10 6.67 -11.85 -0.21
CA LEU A 10 6.64 -12.58 1.05
C LEU A 10 6.98 -14.05 0.81
N GLU A 11 7.91 -14.58 1.58
CA GLU A 11 8.27 -15.99 1.56
C GLU A 11 7.23 -16.82 2.33
N LYS A 12 7.03 -18.05 1.87
CA LYS A 12 6.13 -18.98 2.54
C LYS A 12 6.59 -19.26 3.98
N GLY A 13 5.65 -19.21 4.91
CA GLY A 13 5.89 -19.38 6.33
C GLY A 13 6.13 -18.09 7.10
N TRP A 14 6.15 -16.94 6.41
CA TRP A 14 6.26 -15.62 7.00
C TRP A 14 4.95 -14.80 6.90
N GLU A 15 3.86 -15.49 6.59
CA GLU A 15 2.55 -14.84 6.52
C GLU A 15 2.12 -14.31 7.90
N SER A 16 1.52 -13.13 7.89
CA SER A 16 1.03 -12.48 9.09
C SER A 16 -0.21 -11.65 8.78
N PHE A 17 -0.81 -11.06 9.82
CA PHE A 17 -1.92 -10.13 9.65
C PHE A 17 -1.58 -8.94 8.74
N VAL A 18 -0.32 -8.49 8.73
CA VAL A 18 0.16 -7.35 7.93
C VAL A 18 0.81 -7.76 6.61
N GLY A 19 0.91 -9.06 6.33
CA GLY A 19 1.49 -9.59 5.10
C GLY A 19 0.93 -10.97 4.81
N ALA A 20 -0.18 -11.05 4.08
CA ALA A 20 -0.96 -12.28 3.91
C ALA A 20 -0.63 -13.06 2.64
N GLY A 21 0.20 -12.56 1.73
CA GLY A 21 0.43 -13.25 0.48
C GLY A 21 1.70 -12.84 -0.26
N PRO A 22 2.09 -13.58 -1.30
CA PRO A 22 3.36 -13.42 -2.01
C PRO A 22 3.31 -12.23 -2.96
N ILE A 23 3.11 -11.05 -2.43
CA ILE A 23 3.15 -9.78 -3.16
C ILE A 23 4.20 -8.86 -2.53
N PRO A 24 4.89 -8.04 -3.32
CA PRO A 24 5.81 -7.06 -2.79
C PRO A 24 5.05 -5.92 -2.09
N MET A 25 5.70 -5.21 -1.19
CA MET A 25 5.09 -4.12 -0.42
C MET A 25 4.53 -3.02 -1.35
N ARG A 26 5.23 -2.68 -2.41
CA ARG A 26 4.71 -1.84 -3.49
C ARG A 26 4.24 -2.71 -4.66
N HIS A 27 3.04 -3.21 -4.57
CA HIS A 27 2.49 -4.17 -5.54
C HIS A 27 1.85 -3.53 -6.78
N GLY A 28 1.62 -2.22 -6.79
CA GLY A 28 1.08 -1.50 -7.96
C GLY A 28 -0.39 -1.77 -8.30
N LEU A 29 -1.09 -2.59 -7.54
CA LEU A 29 -2.48 -2.98 -7.79
C LEU A 29 -3.47 -2.00 -7.15
N THR A 30 -4.64 -1.82 -7.75
CA THR A 30 -5.80 -1.25 -7.08
C THR A 30 -6.36 -2.25 -6.05
N VAL A 31 -7.18 -1.78 -5.13
CA VAL A 31 -7.85 -2.66 -4.13
C VAL A 31 -8.66 -3.76 -4.82
N GLY A 32 -9.37 -3.43 -5.91
CA GLY A 32 -10.13 -4.41 -6.68
C GLY A 32 -9.24 -5.45 -7.38
N GLU A 33 -8.13 -5.04 -7.95
CA GLU A 33 -7.15 -5.95 -8.56
C GLU A 33 -6.48 -6.84 -7.51
N LEU A 34 -6.19 -6.29 -6.32
CA LEU A 34 -5.64 -7.06 -5.20
C LEU A 34 -6.64 -8.13 -4.73
N ALA A 35 -7.91 -7.78 -4.61
CA ALA A 35 -8.96 -8.74 -4.24
C ALA A 35 -9.11 -9.87 -5.28
N LEU A 36 -9.06 -9.53 -6.58
CA LEU A 36 -9.07 -10.54 -7.65
C LEU A 36 -7.82 -11.43 -7.61
N TYR A 37 -6.65 -10.85 -7.35
CA TYR A 37 -5.41 -11.60 -7.21
C TYR A 37 -5.52 -12.62 -6.07
N PHE A 38 -5.94 -12.22 -4.87
CA PHE A 38 -6.07 -13.13 -3.74
C PHE A 38 -7.14 -14.18 -3.95
N LYS A 39 -8.27 -13.82 -4.57
CA LYS A 39 -9.30 -14.80 -4.94
C LYS A 39 -8.71 -15.89 -5.82
N ALA A 40 -7.97 -15.54 -6.85
CA ALA A 40 -7.35 -16.48 -7.77
C ALA A 40 -6.22 -17.29 -7.10
N HIS A 41 -5.32 -16.62 -6.36
CA HIS A 41 -4.15 -17.22 -5.73
C HIS A 41 -4.54 -18.27 -4.67
N TYR A 42 -5.50 -17.94 -3.82
CA TYR A 42 -5.98 -18.84 -2.76
C TYR A 42 -7.15 -19.73 -3.21
N LYS A 43 -7.55 -19.67 -4.49
CA LYS A 43 -8.68 -20.44 -5.03
C LYS A 43 -9.94 -20.29 -4.19
N MET A 44 -10.22 -19.05 -3.76
CA MET A 44 -11.34 -18.77 -2.87
C MET A 44 -12.67 -18.99 -3.59
N ASP A 45 -13.52 -19.82 -3.02
CA ASP A 45 -14.92 -20.01 -3.47
C ASP A 45 -15.81 -18.91 -2.91
N LEU A 46 -15.79 -17.76 -3.59
CA LEU A 46 -16.61 -16.60 -3.24
C LEU A 46 -17.04 -15.83 -4.50
N SER A 47 -18.21 -15.20 -4.42
CA SER A 47 -18.64 -14.26 -5.45
C SER A 47 -18.01 -12.89 -5.18
N LEU A 48 -17.22 -12.38 -6.13
CA LEU A 48 -16.54 -11.10 -6.03
C LEU A 48 -16.97 -10.17 -7.16
N LYS A 49 -17.61 -9.05 -6.81
CA LYS A 49 -17.95 -7.97 -7.74
C LYS A 49 -17.08 -6.75 -7.48
N VAL A 50 -16.25 -6.40 -8.42
CA VAL A 50 -15.43 -5.18 -8.35
C VAL A 50 -16.17 -4.03 -9.02
N ILE A 51 -16.43 -2.97 -8.28
CA ILE A 51 -16.99 -1.71 -8.82
C ILE A 51 -15.83 -0.86 -9.32
N LYS A 52 -15.74 -0.71 -10.63
CA LYS A 52 -14.65 0.03 -11.27
C LYS A 52 -14.82 1.54 -11.11
N MET A 53 -13.73 2.23 -10.87
CA MET A 53 -13.69 3.69 -10.91
C MET A 53 -13.93 4.19 -12.34
N LYS A 54 -14.82 5.17 -12.49
CA LYS A 54 -15.04 5.83 -13.78
C LYS A 54 -13.81 6.64 -14.19
N GLY A 55 -13.33 6.43 -15.41
CA GLY A 55 -12.20 7.19 -15.97
C GLY A 55 -10.82 6.82 -15.39
N TYR A 56 -10.72 5.83 -14.51
CA TYR A 56 -9.43 5.38 -14.02
C TYR A 56 -8.61 4.72 -15.13
N GLN A 57 -7.38 5.20 -15.30
CA GLN A 57 -6.39 4.61 -16.20
C GLN A 57 -5.05 4.52 -15.48
N ILE A 58 -4.35 3.40 -15.68
CA ILE A 58 -2.98 3.26 -15.20
C ILE A 58 -2.11 4.22 -16.02
N SER A 59 -1.48 5.18 -15.37
CA SER A 59 -0.57 6.11 -16.05
C SER A 59 0.56 5.35 -16.73
N LYS A 60 0.84 5.69 -17.99
CA LYS A 60 2.01 5.19 -18.72
C LYS A 60 3.32 5.81 -18.24
N LYS A 61 3.25 6.97 -17.59
CA LYS A 61 4.40 7.62 -16.97
C LYS A 61 4.66 7.00 -15.59
N PRO A 62 5.90 6.88 -15.15
CA PRO A 62 6.22 6.53 -13.78
C PRO A 62 5.69 7.64 -12.87
N SER A 63 4.49 7.48 -12.40
CA SER A 63 3.84 8.33 -11.42
C SER A 63 3.09 7.43 -10.45
N TYR A 64 2.89 7.91 -9.25
CA TYR A 64 2.15 7.17 -8.23
C TYR A 64 0.62 7.23 -8.45
N GLY A 65 0.18 7.56 -9.66
CA GLY A 65 -1.21 7.46 -10.09
C GLY A 65 -2.20 8.38 -9.38
N TRP A 66 -1.74 9.32 -8.57
CA TRP A 66 -2.59 10.28 -7.89
C TRP A 66 -2.68 11.58 -8.69
N ASP A 67 -3.90 12.02 -8.96
CA ASP A 67 -4.14 13.34 -9.52
C ASP A 67 -3.94 14.40 -8.41
N PRO A 68 -3.00 15.35 -8.56
CA PRO A 68 -2.75 16.37 -7.55
C PRO A 68 -3.92 17.33 -7.34
N GLN A 69 -4.89 17.38 -8.23
CA GLN A 69 -6.11 18.16 -8.07
C GLN A 69 -7.15 17.49 -7.15
N LEU A 70 -6.99 16.20 -6.89
CA LEU A 70 -7.89 15.49 -5.98
C LEU A 70 -7.53 15.79 -4.52
N THR A 71 -8.55 16.11 -3.74
CA THR A 71 -8.40 16.27 -2.30
C THR A 71 -7.98 14.97 -1.66
N TRP A 72 -6.93 15.00 -0.85
CA TRP A 72 -6.55 13.87 -0.04
C TRP A 72 -7.56 13.65 1.09
N ILE A 73 -8.07 12.45 1.20
CA ILE A 73 -8.91 12.00 2.32
C ILE A 73 -8.12 10.92 3.05
N ASN A 74 -7.88 11.13 4.34
CA ASN A 74 -7.07 10.23 5.15
C ASN A 74 -7.71 8.83 5.22
N PRO A 75 -7.08 7.79 4.66
CA PRO A 75 -7.57 6.42 4.81
C PRO A 75 -7.35 5.85 6.22
N SER A 76 -6.50 6.50 7.01
CA SER A 76 -6.17 6.15 8.39
C SER A 76 -5.74 7.43 9.13
N PRO A 77 -5.86 7.51 10.48
CA PRO A 77 -5.41 8.67 11.24
C PRO A 77 -3.94 9.06 11.01
N ASN A 78 -3.07 8.09 10.77
CA ASN A 78 -1.65 8.32 10.49
C ASN A 78 -1.33 8.46 9.00
N ALA A 79 -2.32 8.39 8.12
CA ALA A 79 -2.15 8.52 6.68
C ALA A 79 -2.50 9.96 6.22
N ALA A 80 -1.76 10.93 6.72
CA ALA A 80 -2.13 12.35 6.66
C ALA A 80 -2.02 12.97 5.27
N ASN A 81 -1.24 12.40 4.37
CA ASN A 81 -0.99 13.00 3.06
C ASN A 81 -0.43 12.00 2.03
N LEU A 82 -0.34 12.45 0.79
CA LEU A 82 0.17 11.65 -0.32
C LEU A 82 1.66 11.26 -0.16
N ASN A 83 2.48 12.09 0.47
CA ASN A 83 3.91 11.78 0.66
C ASN A 83 4.06 10.59 1.59
N MET A 84 3.28 10.56 2.68
CA MET A 84 3.20 9.39 3.55
C MET A 84 2.83 8.14 2.76
N ALA A 85 1.78 8.19 1.95
CA ALA A 85 1.35 7.04 1.15
C ALA A 85 2.41 6.56 0.15
N ARG A 86 3.22 7.47 -0.38
CA ARG A 86 4.36 7.13 -1.25
C ARG A 86 5.52 6.50 -0.50
N ALA A 87 5.82 7.01 0.69
CA ALA A 87 6.90 6.50 1.54
C ALA A 87 6.54 5.17 2.21
N TYR A 88 5.26 4.93 2.49
CA TYR A 88 4.74 3.84 3.31
C TYR A 88 5.31 2.47 2.95
N ALA A 89 5.45 2.17 1.66
CA ALA A 89 5.97 0.87 1.21
C ALA A 89 7.38 0.55 1.73
N GLY A 90 8.15 1.57 2.12
CA GLY A 90 9.46 1.41 2.75
C GLY A 90 9.42 1.73 4.24
N THR A 91 8.79 2.85 4.62
CA THR A 91 8.83 3.32 6.01
C THR A 91 8.03 2.46 6.99
N VAL A 92 7.05 1.71 6.51
CA VAL A 92 6.33 0.72 7.34
C VAL A 92 7.26 -0.36 7.92
N LEU A 93 8.36 -0.69 7.25
CA LEU A 93 9.32 -1.68 7.74
C LEU A 93 10.03 -1.23 9.04
N ILE A 94 10.05 0.07 9.31
CA ILE A 94 10.61 0.65 10.55
C ILE A 94 9.81 0.18 11.77
N GLU A 95 8.52 -0.12 11.62
CA GLU A 95 7.68 -0.66 12.70
C GLU A 95 8.19 -2.00 13.27
N GLY A 96 8.98 -2.73 12.50
CA GLY A 96 9.65 -3.96 12.94
C GLY A 96 10.99 -3.75 13.65
N THR A 97 11.37 -2.50 13.94
CA THR A 97 12.64 -2.12 14.57
C THR A 97 12.42 -1.41 15.91
N ASN A 98 13.51 -1.02 16.56
CA ASN A 98 13.49 -0.18 17.75
C ASN A 98 13.46 1.33 17.45
N LEU A 99 13.28 1.70 16.16
CA LEU A 99 13.15 3.08 15.75
C LEU A 99 11.68 3.51 15.77
N SER A 100 11.43 4.79 15.99
CA SER A 100 10.11 5.38 15.87
C SER A 100 9.88 5.85 14.43
N GLU A 101 8.75 5.49 13.86
CA GLU A 101 8.30 5.97 12.57
C GLU A 101 7.48 7.28 12.65
N GLY A 102 7.61 7.99 13.77
CA GLY A 102 7.00 9.30 13.98
C GLY A 102 5.51 9.28 14.32
N ARG A 103 4.96 8.17 14.82
CA ARG A 103 3.57 8.12 15.33
C ARG A 103 3.39 9.14 16.46
N GLY A 104 2.21 9.75 16.53
CA GLY A 104 1.92 10.84 17.44
C GLY A 104 2.33 12.23 16.92
N THR A 105 2.99 12.30 15.76
CA THR A 105 3.29 13.55 15.07
C THR A 105 2.35 13.78 13.89
N LYS A 106 2.35 14.99 13.33
CA LYS A 106 1.61 15.30 12.09
C LYS A 106 2.24 14.67 10.84
N ARG A 107 3.39 14.01 10.96
CA ARG A 107 4.17 13.42 9.87
C ARG A 107 4.55 11.98 10.16
N ALA A 108 3.61 11.22 10.74
CA ALA A 108 3.79 9.80 10.97
C ALA A 108 4.17 9.09 9.66
N LEU A 109 5.11 8.14 9.73
CA LEU A 109 5.64 7.37 8.59
C LEU A 109 6.41 8.21 7.55
N GLU A 110 6.67 9.48 7.86
CA GLU A 110 7.54 10.36 7.08
C GLU A 110 8.79 10.79 7.89
N LEU A 111 8.81 10.50 9.17
CA LEU A 111 9.90 10.81 10.09
C LEU A 111 10.43 9.51 10.69
N VAL A 112 11.71 9.48 10.95
CA VAL A 112 12.37 8.38 11.68
C VAL A 112 13.15 8.98 12.82
N GLY A 113 13.03 8.39 14.01
CA GLY A 113 13.76 8.81 15.18
C GLY A 113 14.12 7.64 16.08
N ALA A 114 15.10 7.88 16.95
CA ALA A 114 15.44 7.00 18.06
C ALA A 114 15.31 7.78 19.37
N SER A 115 14.95 7.10 20.45
CA SER A 115 15.04 7.62 21.82
C SER A 115 16.48 7.60 22.34
#